data_581ff9ae1341c07f51a45b48dbf3cb4f
#
_entry.id   581ff9ae1341c07f51a45b48dbf3cb4f
#
_cell.length_a   1.000
_cell.length_b   1.000
_cell.length_c   1.000
_cell.angle_alpha   90.00
_cell.angle_beta   90.00
_cell.angle_gamma   90.00
#
_symmetry.space_group_name_H-M   'P 1'
#
loop_
_entity.id
_entity.type
_entity.pdbx_description
1 polymer ?
#
loop_
_entity_poly.entity_id
_entity_poly.type
_entity_poly.pdbx_seq_one_letter_code
_entity_poly.pdbx_strand_id
1 'polypeptide(L)'
;WAGYTAGLSLPTKVLQDNNEGRIELHRNPVGVVGSITPWNWPVMIAVWHILPAVRTGNTVVIKPSPYTPLSTLRLVEIMNEVLPAGVVNAIASDDQLHNIGAAMAAHPYIRKMVFTGSIGTGKKVMMTAAETMKRLTLELGGNDAGIVLPDVDPKQIAEGLFWGGFINNG
;
A
#
# COMPACT_ATOMS: atom_id res chain seq x y z
N TRP A 1 -6.52 0.40 11.99
CA TRP A 1 -5.78 1.19 10.99
C TRP A 1 -6.58 2.40 10.50
N ALA A 2 -7.84 2.24 10.06
CA ALA A 2 -8.62 3.35 9.51
C ALA A 2 -8.73 4.51 10.50
N GLY A 3 -9.18 4.26 11.74
CA GLY A 3 -9.29 5.28 12.78
C GLY A 3 -7.95 5.94 13.12
N TYR A 4 -6.87 5.15 13.22
CA TYR A 4 -5.53 5.69 13.46
C TYR A 4 -5.10 6.62 12.31
N THR A 5 -5.19 6.17 11.07
CA THR A 5 -4.77 6.96 9.91
C THR A 5 -5.60 8.24 9.75
N ALA A 6 -6.91 8.17 9.99
CA ALA A 6 -7.79 9.34 9.95
C ALA A 6 -7.41 10.41 11.00
N GLY A 7 -6.94 9.97 12.18
CA GLY A 7 -6.50 10.86 13.26
C GLY A 7 -5.12 11.49 13.06
N LEU A 8 -4.33 11.04 12.06
CA LEU A 8 -3.01 11.60 11.81
C LEU A 8 -3.10 13.04 11.31
N SER A 9 -2.16 13.88 11.75
CA SER A 9 -2.00 15.27 11.33
C SER A 9 -0.61 15.46 10.75
N LEU A 10 -0.52 16.25 9.68
CA LEU A 10 0.72 16.63 9.01
C LEU A 10 0.84 18.15 8.94
N PRO A 11 0.96 18.85 10.09
CA PRO A 11 1.06 20.30 10.11
C PRO A 11 2.35 20.77 9.41
N THR A 12 2.31 21.99 8.92
CA THR A 12 3.53 22.72 8.56
C THR A 12 4.40 22.85 9.81
N LYS A 13 5.67 22.51 9.69
CA LYS A 13 6.63 22.60 10.80
C LYS A 13 7.59 23.75 10.55
N VAL A 14 7.59 24.74 11.43
CA VAL A 14 8.62 25.77 11.44
C VAL A 14 9.91 25.17 11.98
N LEU A 15 10.96 25.18 11.18
CA LEU A 15 12.28 24.67 11.52
C LEU A 15 13.20 25.77 12.06
N GLN A 16 13.03 27.00 11.55
CA GLN A 16 13.76 28.18 11.96
C GLN A 16 12.86 29.40 11.82
N ASP A 17 12.93 30.32 12.77
CA ASP A 17 12.26 31.62 12.73
C ASP A 17 13.08 32.60 13.57
N ASN A 18 14.04 33.29 12.92
CA ASN A 18 14.95 34.24 13.56
C ASN A 18 15.34 35.36 12.57
N ASN A 19 16.29 36.22 12.97
CA ASN A 19 16.77 37.34 12.15
C ASN A 19 17.44 36.92 10.84
N GLU A 20 17.88 35.66 10.70
CA GLU A 20 18.49 35.12 9.49
C GLU A 20 17.45 34.63 8.48
N GLY A 21 16.22 34.32 8.93
CA GLY A 21 15.11 33.92 8.06
C GLY A 21 14.14 32.94 8.70
N ARG A 22 13.10 32.63 7.93
CA ARG A 22 12.08 31.66 8.28
C ARG A 22 12.14 30.45 7.36
N ILE A 23 12.31 29.25 7.94
CA ILE A 23 12.34 27.97 7.22
C ILE A 23 11.17 27.13 7.67
N GLU A 24 10.35 26.68 6.73
CA GLU A 24 9.17 25.86 6.97
C GLU A 24 9.26 24.54 6.20
N LEU A 25 8.84 23.46 6.85
CA LEU A 25 8.66 22.15 6.22
C LEU A 25 7.18 21.96 5.85
N HIS A 26 6.90 21.97 4.57
CA HIS A 26 5.59 21.64 4.00
C HIS A 26 5.56 20.23 3.43
N ARG A 27 4.40 19.56 3.54
CA ARG A 27 4.17 18.24 2.96
C ARG A 27 3.07 18.34 1.94
N ASN A 28 3.44 18.28 0.66
CA ASN A 28 2.51 18.39 -0.46
C ASN A 28 2.13 17.00 -0.98
N PRO A 29 0.88 16.79 -1.44
CA PRO A 29 0.48 15.58 -2.15
C PRO A 29 1.41 15.30 -3.33
N VAL A 30 1.67 14.03 -3.61
CA VAL A 30 2.46 13.64 -4.79
C VAL A 30 1.59 13.56 -6.05
N GLY A 31 0.27 13.50 -5.91
CA GLY A 31 -0.72 13.41 -6.98
C GLY A 31 -1.40 12.05 -7.04
N VAL A 32 -1.35 11.36 -8.16
CA VAL A 32 -1.98 10.04 -8.33
C VAL A 32 -1.05 8.95 -7.80
N VAL A 33 -1.59 8.11 -6.90
CA VAL A 33 -0.94 6.92 -6.36
C VAL A 33 -1.53 5.68 -7.02
N GLY A 34 -0.69 4.88 -7.67
CA GLY A 34 -1.05 3.54 -8.14
C GLY A 34 -0.83 2.52 -7.03
N SER A 35 -1.80 1.66 -6.78
CA SER A 35 -1.76 0.62 -5.77
C SER A 35 -2.02 -0.74 -6.40
N ILE A 36 -1.16 -1.72 -6.15
CA ILE A 36 -1.34 -3.12 -6.57
C ILE A 36 -1.29 -3.98 -5.32
N THR A 37 -2.35 -4.74 -5.07
CA THR A 37 -2.51 -5.53 -3.85
C THR A 37 -2.55 -7.03 -4.13
N PRO A 38 -2.08 -7.87 -3.18
CA PRO A 38 -2.05 -9.32 -3.28
C PRO A 38 -3.41 -9.95 -2.93
N TRP A 39 -3.45 -11.29 -3.00
CA TRP A 39 -4.66 -12.08 -2.76
C TRP A 39 -4.87 -12.47 -1.30
N ASN A 40 -3.81 -12.55 -0.48
CA ASN A 40 -3.86 -13.14 0.86
C ASN A 40 -4.52 -12.24 1.92
N TRP A 41 -4.37 -10.91 1.80
CA TRP A 41 -5.02 -9.91 2.68
C TRP A 41 -5.63 -8.76 1.85
N PRO A 42 -6.63 -9.03 0.98
CA PRO A 42 -7.06 -8.09 -0.05
C PRO A 42 -7.61 -6.77 0.51
N VAL A 43 -8.45 -6.82 1.55
CA VAL A 43 -9.03 -5.61 2.16
C VAL A 43 -8.01 -4.90 3.05
N MET A 44 -7.28 -5.65 3.87
CA MET A 44 -6.34 -5.06 4.83
C MET A 44 -5.23 -4.30 4.12
N ILE A 45 -4.62 -4.90 3.10
CA ILE A 45 -3.54 -4.26 2.34
C ILE A 45 -4.08 -3.11 1.49
N ALA A 46 -5.29 -3.23 0.92
CA ALA A 46 -5.93 -2.11 0.24
C ALA A 46 -6.10 -0.90 1.18
N VAL A 47 -6.56 -1.12 2.40
CA VAL A 47 -6.68 -0.08 3.44
C VAL A 47 -5.32 0.56 3.76
N TRP A 48 -4.27 -0.25 3.90
CA TRP A 48 -2.91 0.26 4.16
C TRP A 48 -2.35 1.13 3.04
N HIS A 49 -2.75 0.86 1.79
CA HIS A 49 -2.33 1.67 0.64
C HIS A 49 -3.20 2.92 0.46
N ILE A 50 -4.52 2.77 0.51
CA ILE A 50 -5.47 3.84 0.18
C ILE A 50 -5.49 4.93 1.26
N LEU A 51 -5.65 4.53 2.54
CA LEU A 51 -5.93 5.53 3.58
C LEU A 51 -4.78 6.53 3.80
N PRO A 52 -3.51 6.14 3.87
CA PRO A 52 -2.43 7.11 3.98
C PRO A 52 -2.33 8.03 2.77
N ALA A 53 -2.59 7.50 1.57
CA ALA A 53 -2.57 8.30 0.35
C ALA A 53 -3.68 9.38 0.36
N VAL A 54 -4.92 8.98 0.64
CA VAL A 54 -6.07 9.90 0.71
C VAL A 54 -5.90 10.90 1.87
N ARG A 55 -5.46 10.42 3.06
CA ARG A 55 -5.24 11.30 4.22
C ARG A 55 -4.21 12.40 3.97
N THR A 56 -3.28 12.16 3.06
CA THR A 56 -2.25 13.13 2.66
C THR A 56 -2.59 13.88 1.37
N GLY A 57 -3.87 13.87 0.95
CA GLY A 57 -4.39 14.66 -0.15
C GLY A 57 -4.12 14.09 -1.55
N ASN A 58 -3.78 12.80 -1.66
CA ASN A 58 -3.57 12.15 -2.94
C ASN A 58 -4.84 11.44 -3.43
N THR A 59 -4.89 11.16 -4.73
CA THR A 59 -5.87 10.25 -5.33
C THR A 59 -5.27 8.87 -5.56
N VAL A 60 -6.09 7.83 -5.64
CA VAL A 60 -5.64 6.45 -5.74
C VAL A 60 -6.32 5.73 -6.89
N VAL A 61 -5.53 4.99 -7.66
CA VAL A 61 -6.01 3.95 -8.58
C VAL A 61 -5.50 2.62 -8.04
N ILE A 62 -6.42 1.74 -7.60
CA ILE A 62 -6.06 0.43 -7.04
C ILE A 62 -6.41 -0.70 -7.99
N LYS A 63 -5.46 -1.63 -8.18
CA LYS A 63 -5.62 -2.90 -8.86
C LYS A 63 -5.54 -4.04 -7.85
N PRO A 64 -6.64 -4.65 -7.47
CA PRO A 64 -6.63 -5.85 -6.64
C PRO A 64 -6.05 -7.06 -7.40
N SER A 65 -5.70 -8.08 -6.65
CA SER A 65 -5.39 -9.39 -7.25
C SER A 65 -6.59 -9.93 -8.03
N PRO A 66 -6.38 -10.54 -9.20
CA PRO A 66 -7.46 -11.20 -9.96
C PRO A 66 -8.12 -12.34 -9.19
N TYR A 67 -7.43 -12.95 -8.23
CA TYR A 67 -7.98 -14.05 -7.41
C TYR A 67 -8.97 -13.58 -6.33
N THR A 68 -8.87 -12.34 -5.84
CA THR A 68 -9.67 -11.82 -4.73
C THR A 68 -10.13 -10.37 -4.95
N PRO A 69 -10.74 -10.02 -6.09
CA PRO A 69 -11.03 -8.62 -6.39
C PRO A 69 -12.27 -8.08 -5.66
N LEU A 70 -13.28 -8.92 -5.42
CA LEU A 70 -14.64 -8.48 -5.05
C LEU A 70 -14.67 -7.65 -3.77
N SER A 71 -13.98 -8.07 -2.73
CA SER A 71 -13.97 -7.34 -1.45
C SER A 71 -13.29 -5.97 -1.57
N THR A 72 -12.24 -5.85 -2.39
CA THR A 72 -11.59 -4.56 -2.64
C THR A 72 -12.46 -3.65 -3.50
N LEU A 73 -13.17 -4.19 -4.51
CA LEU A 73 -14.12 -3.42 -5.31
C LEU A 73 -15.24 -2.88 -4.43
N ARG A 74 -15.82 -3.73 -3.57
CA ARG A 74 -16.86 -3.31 -2.62
C ARG A 74 -16.37 -2.25 -1.63
N LEU A 75 -15.13 -2.39 -1.15
CA LEU A 75 -14.50 -1.37 -0.31
C LEU A 75 -14.44 -0.01 -1.01
N VAL A 76 -14.01 0.02 -2.28
CA VAL A 76 -13.92 1.25 -3.07
C VAL A 76 -15.31 1.86 -3.33
N GLU A 77 -16.33 1.04 -3.60
CA GLU A 77 -17.73 1.51 -3.71
C GLU A 77 -18.17 2.23 -2.44
N ILE A 78 -17.97 1.61 -1.25
CA ILE A 78 -18.31 2.23 0.04
C ILE A 78 -17.53 3.53 0.28
N MET A 79 -16.25 3.57 -0.07
CA MET A 79 -15.45 4.80 0.04
C MET A 79 -16.00 5.91 -0.85
N ASN A 80 -16.48 5.58 -2.04
CA ASN A 80 -17.04 6.55 -2.98
C ASN A 80 -18.42 7.10 -2.58
N GLU A 81 -19.09 6.49 -1.60
CA GLU A 81 -20.32 7.05 -1.02
C GLU A 81 -20.03 8.31 -0.17
N VAL A 82 -18.80 8.44 0.35
CA VAL A 82 -18.41 9.53 1.28
C VAL A 82 -17.25 10.41 0.78
N LEU A 83 -16.45 9.91 -0.17
CA LEU A 83 -15.34 10.67 -0.76
C LEU A 83 -15.79 11.37 -2.05
N PRO A 84 -15.19 12.51 -2.40
CA PRO A 84 -15.44 13.14 -3.70
C PRO A 84 -15.14 12.18 -4.85
N ALA A 85 -15.91 12.31 -5.93
CA ALA A 85 -15.75 11.47 -7.12
C ALA A 85 -14.30 11.53 -7.66
N GLY A 86 -13.76 10.36 -8.01
CA GLY A 86 -12.41 10.24 -8.57
C GLY A 86 -11.26 10.20 -7.56
N VAL A 87 -11.53 10.34 -6.26
CA VAL A 87 -10.48 10.24 -5.22
C VAL A 87 -9.95 8.82 -5.12
N VAL A 88 -10.81 7.81 -5.13
CA VAL A 88 -10.42 6.39 -5.12
C VAL A 88 -11.10 5.67 -6.27
N ASN A 89 -10.29 5.03 -7.11
CA ASN A 89 -10.75 4.29 -8.29
C ASN A 89 -10.18 2.87 -8.26
N ALA A 90 -10.95 1.88 -8.68
CA ALA A 90 -10.49 0.50 -8.79
C ALA A 90 -10.54 0.01 -10.24
N ILE A 91 -9.51 -0.75 -10.62
CA ILE A 91 -9.44 -1.44 -11.90
C ILE A 91 -9.19 -2.92 -11.64
N ALA A 92 -10.15 -3.77 -11.99
CA ALA A 92 -9.98 -5.21 -11.99
C ALA A 92 -9.57 -5.69 -13.39
N SER A 93 -8.69 -6.67 -13.45
CA SER A 93 -8.19 -7.22 -14.71
C SER A 93 -7.74 -8.66 -14.52
N ASP A 94 -7.86 -9.45 -15.57
CA ASP A 94 -7.08 -10.67 -15.75
C ASP A 94 -5.66 -10.29 -16.18
N ASP A 95 -4.69 -10.54 -15.32
CA ASP A 95 -3.28 -10.21 -15.58
C ASP A 95 -2.65 -11.02 -16.73
N GLN A 96 -3.31 -12.11 -17.16
CA GLN A 96 -2.86 -12.91 -18.32
C GLN A 96 -3.25 -12.26 -19.65
N LEU A 97 -4.43 -11.64 -19.70
CA LEU A 97 -4.94 -10.99 -20.91
C LEU A 97 -4.52 -9.52 -21.02
N HIS A 98 -4.48 -8.83 -19.90
CA HIS A 98 -4.25 -7.38 -19.85
C HIS A 98 -3.26 -7.04 -18.75
N ASN A 99 -2.05 -6.69 -19.09
CA ASN A 99 -1.01 -6.33 -18.11
C ASN A 99 -1.24 -4.92 -17.52
N ILE A 100 -2.37 -4.73 -16.84
CA ILE A 100 -2.74 -3.46 -16.19
C ILE A 100 -1.68 -3.02 -15.17
N GLY A 101 -1.10 -3.97 -14.43
CA GLY A 101 -0.05 -3.65 -13.45
C GLY A 101 1.17 -2.98 -14.09
N ALA A 102 1.62 -3.47 -15.26
CA ALA A 102 2.72 -2.84 -15.99
C ALA A 102 2.29 -1.49 -16.58
N ALA A 103 1.07 -1.40 -17.12
CA ALA A 103 0.53 -0.13 -17.62
C ALA A 103 0.49 0.95 -16.52
N MET A 104 0.06 0.59 -15.31
CA MET A 104 0.08 1.49 -14.15
C MET A 104 1.51 1.90 -13.78
N ALA A 105 2.44 0.95 -13.76
CA ALA A 105 3.84 1.24 -13.44
C ALA A 105 4.48 2.17 -14.48
N ALA A 106 4.12 2.07 -15.76
CA ALA A 106 4.61 2.93 -16.84
C ALA A 106 3.89 4.28 -16.93
N HIS A 107 2.67 4.40 -16.39
CA HIS A 107 1.79 5.54 -16.66
C HIS A 107 2.36 6.87 -16.16
N PRO A 108 2.48 7.91 -16.99
CA PRO A 108 3.19 9.16 -16.65
C PRO A 108 2.50 9.97 -15.54
N TYR A 109 1.17 9.86 -15.38
CA TYR A 109 0.43 10.59 -14.36
C TYR A 109 0.42 9.89 -12.99
N ILE A 110 0.76 8.61 -12.91
CA ILE A 110 0.98 7.96 -11.62
C ILE A 110 2.36 8.37 -11.11
N ARG A 111 2.40 9.06 -9.99
CA ARG A 111 3.62 9.64 -9.40
C ARG A 111 4.25 8.76 -8.33
N LYS A 112 3.48 7.87 -7.75
CA LYS A 112 3.93 6.88 -6.77
C LYS A 112 3.27 5.55 -7.04
N MET A 113 4.03 4.46 -6.95
CA MET A 113 3.50 3.10 -6.92
C MET A 113 3.68 2.50 -5.52
N VAL A 114 2.63 1.84 -5.03
CA VAL A 114 2.65 0.99 -3.85
C VAL A 114 2.29 -0.41 -4.31
N PHE A 115 3.19 -1.34 -4.10
CA PHE A 115 3.04 -2.73 -4.54
C PHE A 115 3.29 -3.67 -3.38
N THR A 116 2.38 -4.61 -3.15
CA THR A 116 2.59 -5.76 -2.27
C THR A 116 2.38 -7.05 -3.05
N GLY A 117 3.38 -7.93 -3.02
CA GLY A 117 3.34 -9.21 -3.75
C GLY A 117 4.70 -9.87 -3.90
N SER A 118 4.89 -10.65 -4.98
CA SER A 118 6.12 -11.40 -5.19
C SER A 118 7.34 -10.53 -5.49
N ILE A 119 8.52 -10.98 -5.09
CA ILE A 119 9.81 -10.33 -5.37
C ILE A 119 10.00 -10.16 -6.89
N GLY A 120 9.67 -11.17 -7.69
CA GLY A 120 9.82 -11.12 -9.14
C GLY A 120 8.98 -10.02 -9.79
N THR A 121 7.72 -9.87 -9.35
CA THR A 121 6.85 -8.78 -9.83
C THR A 121 7.31 -7.43 -9.31
N GLY A 122 7.74 -7.34 -8.05
CA GLY A 122 8.29 -6.11 -7.48
C GLY A 122 9.50 -5.57 -8.25
N LYS A 123 10.40 -6.45 -8.66
CA LYS A 123 11.54 -6.08 -9.53
C LYS A 123 11.07 -5.50 -10.87
N LYS A 124 10.06 -6.10 -11.53
CA LYS A 124 9.50 -5.58 -12.78
C LYS A 124 8.85 -4.21 -12.60
N VAL A 125 8.08 -4.03 -11.52
CA VAL A 125 7.50 -2.73 -11.17
C VAL A 125 8.59 -1.68 -10.97
N MET A 126 9.65 -2.02 -10.25
CA MET A 126 10.79 -1.12 -10.00
C MET A 126 11.50 -0.72 -11.28
N MET A 127 11.78 -1.68 -12.16
CA MET A 127 12.44 -1.42 -13.47
C MET A 127 11.60 -0.47 -14.32
N THR A 128 10.29 -0.74 -14.45
CA THR A 128 9.39 0.11 -15.24
C THR A 128 9.22 1.50 -14.64
N ALA A 129 9.10 1.59 -13.31
CA ALA A 129 8.95 2.85 -12.61
C ALA A 129 10.20 3.75 -12.68
N ALA A 130 11.38 3.16 -12.83
CA ALA A 130 12.64 3.88 -12.95
C ALA A 130 12.68 4.83 -14.16
N GLU A 131 12.03 4.47 -15.28
CA GLU A 131 11.97 5.30 -16.49
C GLU A 131 11.35 6.69 -16.26
N THR A 132 10.49 6.80 -15.27
CA THR A 132 9.81 8.05 -14.92
C THR A 132 10.17 8.53 -13.49
N MET A 133 11.15 7.91 -12.86
CA MET A 133 11.61 8.21 -11.49
C MET A 133 10.47 8.26 -10.45
N LYS A 134 9.49 7.37 -10.59
CA LYS A 134 8.36 7.28 -9.65
C LYS A 134 8.84 6.91 -8.25
N ARG A 135 8.18 7.45 -7.25
CA ARG A 135 8.35 6.96 -5.87
C ARG A 135 7.76 5.57 -5.74
N LEU A 136 8.47 4.69 -5.04
CA LEU A 136 8.04 3.31 -4.82
C LEU A 136 7.93 3.01 -3.32
N THR A 137 6.93 2.19 -3.00
CA THR A 137 6.88 1.41 -1.76
C THR A 137 6.63 -0.04 -2.20
N LEU A 138 7.56 -0.92 -1.86
CA LEU A 138 7.52 -2.33 -2.24
C LEU A 138 7.50 -3.17 -0.96
N GLU A 139 6.40 -3.90 -0.76
CA GLU A 139 6.25 -4.92 0.27
C GLU A 139 6.27 -6.28 -0.41
N LEU A 140 7.31 -7.03 -0.18
CA LEU A 140 7.62 -8.22 -0.97
C LEU A 140 7.63 -9.47 -0.07
N GLY A 141 7.81 -10.64 -0.69
CA GLY A 141 7.97 -11.86 0.03
C GLY A 141 9.27 -11.90 0.83
N GLY A 142 9.27 -12.70 1.88
CA GLY A 142 10.39 -12.93 2.76
C GLY A 142 10.42 -14.38 3.23
N ASN A 143 11.23 -14.64 4.26
CA ASN A 143 11.32 -15.90 4.96
C ASN A 143 11.44 -15.57 6.46
N ASP A 144 10.29 -15.28 7.07
CA ASP A 144 10.21 -14.79 8.43
C ASP A 144 10.70 -15.83 9.44
N ALA A 145 11.54 -15.40 10.40
CA ALA A 145 12.08 -16.28 11.41
C ALA A 145 11.15 -16.40 12.62
N GLY A 146 10.89 -17.64 13.05
CA GLY A 146 10.30 -17.94 14.36
C GLY A 146 11.42 -18.25 15.35
N ILE A 147 11.58 -17.41 16.39
CA ILE A 147 12.60 -17.63 17.43
C ILE A 147 11.93 -18.00 18.74
N VAL A 148 12.29 -19.18 19.25
CA VAL A 148 11.80 -19.73 20.53
C VAL A 148 12.95 -19.78 21.51
N LEU A 149 12.79 -19.14 22.67
CA LEU A 149 13.75 -19.17 23.74
C LEU A 149 13.68 -20.47 24.54
N PRO A 150 14.78 -20.94 25.17
CA PRO A 150 14.85 -22.26 25.80
C PRO A 150 14.02 -22.41 27.08
N ASP A 151 13.60 -21.31 27.69
CA ASP A 151 12.83 -21.26 28.94
C ASP A 151 11.31 -21.22 28.74
N VAL A 152 10.84 -21.41 27.51
CA VAL A 152 9.41 -21.37 27.17
C VAL A 152 8.79 -22.75 27.23
N ASP A 153 7.57 -22.87 27.78
CA ASP A 153 6.79 -24.09 27.68
C ASP A 153 6.27 -24.31 26.25
N PRO A 154 6.72 -25.38 25.55
CA PRO A 154 6.31 -25.62 24.16
C PRO A 154 4.80 -25.75 23.97
N LYS A 155 4.08 -26.26 24.98
CA LYS A 155 2.61 -26.41 24.91
C LYS A 155 1.87 -25.09 24.88
N GLN A 156 2.42 -24.08 25.54
CA GLN A 156 1.82 -22.73 25.59
C GLN A 156 2.00 -21.96 24.28
N ILE A 157 3.08 -22.21 23.54
CA ILE A 157 3.42 -21.43 22.33
C ILE A 157 3.09 -22.16 21.03
N ALA A 158 2.84 -23.47 21.06
CA ALA A 158 2.65 -24.29 19.86
C ALA A 158 1.56 -23.76 18.93
N GLU A 159 0.41 -23.37 19.48
CA GLU A 159 -0.70 -22.81 18.70
C GLU A 159 -0.30 -21.47 18.05
N GLY A 160 0.34 -20.57 18.80
CA GLY A 160 0.81 -19.29 18.29
C GLY A 160 1.84 -19.44 17.18
N LEU A 161 2.78 -20.39 17.32
CA LEU A 161 3.77 -20.70 16.28
C LEU A 161 3.11 -21.30 15.03
N PHE A 162 2.15 -22.19 15.22
CA PHE A 162 1.40 -22.77 14.11
C PHE A 162 0.67 -21.70 13.31
N TRP A 163 -0.13 -20.87 13.99
CA TRP A 163 -0.88 -19.81 13.31
C TRP A 163 0.04 -18.72 12.73
N GLY A 164 1.14 -18.40 13.41
CA GLY A 164 2.12 -17.45 12.88
C GLY A 164 2.82 -17.94 11.61
N GLY A 165 3.06 -19.24 11.49
CA GLY A 165 3.74 -19.83 10.33
C GLY A 165 2.81 -20.23 9.18
N PHE A 166 1.56 -20.60 9.47
CA PHE A 166 0.68 -21.24 8.47
C PHE A 166 -0.60 -20.45 8.14
N ILE A 167 -0.80 -19.27 8.71
CA ILE A 167 -1.94 -18.43 8.34
C ILE A 167 -1.91 -18.11 6.84
N ASN A 168 -3.07 -18.12 6.17
CA ASN A 168 -3.20 -17.89 4.72
C ASN A 168 -2.36 -18.85 3.85
N ASN A 169 -2.22 -20.09 4.27
CA ASN A 169 -1.42 -21.14 3.62
C ASN A 169 0.11 -20.96 3.70
N GLY A 170 0.56 -20.23 4.69
CA GLY A 170 1.98 -20.03 4.94
C GLY A 170 2.59 -18.83 4.26
#